data_c7afc4b078c3ba53a7aa64553e89c4e9
#
_entry.id   c7afc4b078c3ba53a7aa64553e89c4e9
#
_cell.length_a   1.000
_cell.length_b   1.000
_cell.length_c   1.000
_cell.angle_alpha   90.00
_cell.angle_beta   90.00
_cell.angle_gamma   90.00
#
_symmetry.space_group_name_H-M   'P 1'
#
loop_
_entity.id
_entity.type
_entity.pdbx_description
1 polymer ?
#
loop_
_entity_poly.entity_id
_entity_poly.type
_entity_poly.pdbx_seq_one_letter_code
_entity_poly.pdbx_strand_id
1 'polypeptide(L)'
;LNSTVVNVRNRDDGLVDASYVVAGNAQTVRAKRCILAGYGGMVPHLCPELPPAQKESLAYGVKVPFICTNVLLRSGAAIRKAGVSSYQCPGSFYSLVATAPPVSQGNFQPPTKVDDPLVMWMIHAAAPPASGDQSSRDLYRLGRHQLLSMSFEDIEAATLSQLSGMFGATGFNAETDVEAITANRWAHGYAYEYMELHDPVWPEGEAPHELGRAPIGRISIANSDTEAHAYVQSAIDAAIRAVNEIL
;
A
#
# COMPACT_ATOMS: atom_id res chain seq x y z
N LEU A 1 -0.51 -18.39 10.55
CA LEU A 1 0.38 -17.28 10.96
C LEU A 1 1.82 -17.75 10.96
N ASN A 2 2.77 -16.81 10.74
CA ASN A 2 4.21 -17.09 10.70
C ASN A 2 4.62 -18.13 9.64
N SER A 3 3.86 -18.22 8.55
CA SER A 3 4.08 -19.15 7.47
C SER A 3 4.12 -18.41 6.14
N THR A 4 5.20 -18.58 5.38
CA THR A 4 5.40 -17.92 4.10
C THR A 4 5.10 -18.92 2.98
N VAL A 5 4.06 -18.65 2.18
CA VAL A 5 3.75 -19.46 0.99
C VAL A 5 4.82 -19.21 -0.07
N VAL A 6 5.33 -20.29 -0.64
CA VAL A 6 6.42 -20.25 -1.64
C VAL A 6 6.04 -20.91 -2.96
N ASN A 7 5.00 -21.74 -3.00
CA ASN A 7 4.52 -22.36 -4.22
C ASN A 7 3.06 -22.79 -4.10
N VAL A 8 2.27 -22.57 -5.15
CA VAL A 8 0.88 -23.05 -5.26
C VAL A 8 0.69 -23.62 -6.65
N ARG A 9 0.18 -24.87 -6.75
CA ARG A 9 0.01 -25.55 -8.04
C ARG A 9 -1.20 -26.46 -8.07
N ASN A 10 -1.81 -26.57 -9.23
CA ASN A 10 -2.78 -27.61 -9.51
C ASN A 10 -2.09 -29.00 -9.59
N ARG A 11 -2.84 -30.02 -9.25
CA ARG A 11 -2.42 -31.43 -9.32
C ARG A 11 -3.27 -32.17 -10.35
N ASP A 12 -2.71 -33.25 -10.87
CA ASP A 12 -3.40 -34.11 -11.85
C ASP A 12 -4.63 -34.82 -11.24
N ASP A 13 -4.62 -35.02 -9.91
CA ASP A 13 -5.76 -35.61 -9.17
C ASP A 13 -6.89 -34.62 -8.87
N GLY A 14 -6.81 -33.40 -9.41
CA GLY A 14 -7.82 -32.36 -9.23
C GLY A 14 -7.79 -31.66 -7.87
N LEU A 15 -6.69 -31.75 -7.15
CA LEU A 15 -6.43 -31.01 -5.91
C LEU A 15 -5.42 -29.88 -6.16
N VAL A 16 -5.21 -29.05 -5.14
CA VAL A 16 -4.20 -27.97 -5.13
C VAL A 16 -3.23 -28.22 -3.99
N ASP A 17 -1.93 -28.16 -4.27
CA ASP A 17 -0.88 -28.16 -3.26
C ASP A 17 -0.42 -26.70 -3.01
N ALA A 18 -0.42 -26.26 -1.76
CA ALA A 18 0.19 -25.02 -1.32
C ALA A 18 1.37 -25.34 -0.41
N SER A 19 2.58 -25.03 -0.85
CA SER A 19 3.81 -25.22 -0.10
C SER A 19 4.19 -23.93 0.60
N TYR A 20 4.58 -24.03 1.86
CA TYR A 20 4.96 -22.90 2.71
C TYR A 20 6.12 -23.24 3.63
N VAL A 21 6.79 -22.21 4.12
CA VAL A 21 7.88 -22.33 5.10
C VAL A 21 7.42 -21.78 6.45
N VAL A 22 7.60 -22.57 7.49
CA VAL A 22 7.32 -22.19 8.89
C VAL A 22 8.50 -22.62 9.77
N ALA A 23 9.04 -21.70 10.55
CA ALA A 23 10.22 -21.95 11.41
C ALA A 23 11.37 -22.65 10.68
N GLY A 24 11.66 -22.24 9.44
CA GLY A 24 12.73 -22.81 8.60
C GLY A 24 12.40 -24.15 7.92
N ASN A 25 11.23 -24.75 8.18
CA ASN A 25 10.83 -26.04 7.61
C ASN A 25 9.81 -25.86 6.50
N ALA A 26 10.03 -26.54 5.37
CA ALA A 26 9.08 -26.59 4.27
C ALA A 26 7.95 -27.59 4.58
N GLN A 27 6.71 -27.18 4.37
CA GLN A 27 5.51 -27.99 4.51
C GLN A 27 4.57 -27.78 3.33
N THR A 28 3.65 -28.71 3.11
CA THR A 28 2.63 -28.61 2.05
C THR A 28 1.27 -28.97 2.61
N VAL A 29 0.29 -28.09 2.36
CA VAL A 29 -1.12 -28.35 2.59
C VAL A 29 -1.79 -28.68 1.27
N ARG A 30 -2.70 -29.65 1.29
CA ARG A 30 -3.49 -30.06 0.13
C ARG A 30 -4.94 -29.69 0.32
N ALA A 31 -5.54 -29.09 -0.72
CA ALA A 31 -6.91 -28.60 -0.69
C ALA A 31 -7.65 -28.89 -2.01
N LYS A 32 -8.98 -28.81 -1.99
CA LYS A 32 -9.81 -28.94 -3.20
C LYS A 32 -9.74 -27.68 -4.08
N ARG A 33 -9.52 -26.54 -3.47
CA ARG A 33 -9.52 -25.21 -4.09
C ARG A 33 -8.52 -24.32 -3.34
N CYS A 34 -8.03 -23.27 -4.01
CA CYS A 34 -7.18 -22.26 -3.39
C CYS A 34 -7.62 -20.86 -3.86
N ILE A 35 -7.66 -19.90 -2.96
CA ILE A 35 -7.82 -18.48 -3.29
C ILE A 35 -6.54 -17.76 -2.89
N LEU A 36 -5.86 -17.16 -3.84
CA LEU A 36 -4.70 -16.30 -3.63
C LEU A 36 -5.17 -14.88 -3.37
N ALA A 37 -5.20 -14.47 -2.12
CA ALA A 37 -5.68 -13.16 -1.67
C ALA A 37 -4.52 -12.19 -1.32
N GLY A 38 -3.33 -12.43 -1.83
CA GLY A 38 -2.16 -11.59 -1.63
C GLY A 38 -1.94 -10.59 -2.77
N TYR A 39 -0.83 -9.84 -2.68
CA TYR A 39 -0.43 -8.90 -3.73
C TYR A 39 -0.36 -9.58 -5.10
N GLY A 40 -1.09 -9.05 -6.09
CA GLY A 40 -1.19 -9.63 -7.44
C GLY A 40 0.16 -9.84 -8.14
N GLY A 41 1.12 -8.93 -7.94
CA GLY A 41 2.48 -9.06 -8.47
C GLY A 41 3.30 -10.22 -7.88
N MET A 42 2.84 -10.85 -6.79
CA MET A 42 3.48 -12.05 -6.21
C MET A 42 2.98 -13.35 -6.84
N VAL A 43 1.80 -13.35 -7.44
CA VAL A 43 1.16 -14.55 -7.98
C VAL A 43 2.04 -15.26 -9.04
N PRO A 44 2.72 -14.55 -9.97
CA PRO A 44 3.62 -15.17 -10.92
C PRO A 44 4.79 -15.93 -10.29
N HIS A 45 5.20 -15.54 -9.10
CA HIS A 45 6.28 -16.21 -8.34
C HIS A 45 5.78 -17.43 -7.56
N LEU A 46 4.49 -17.46 -7.21
CA LEU A 46 3.86 -18.54 -6.46
C LEU A 46 3.31 -19.63 -7.37
N CYS A 47 2.79 -19.26 -8.55
CA CYS A 47 2.14 -20.15 -9.50
C CYS A 47 2.99 -20.29 -10.79
N PRO A 48 3.89 -21.27 -10.89
CA PRO A 48 4.77 -21.41 -12.05
C PRO A 48 4.01 -21.76 -13.35
N GLU A 49 2.84 -22.35 -13.24
CA GLU A 49 1.97 -22.79 -14.35
C GLU A 49 1.15 -21.66 -15.01
N LEU A 50 1.25 -20.43 -14.51
CA LEU A 50 0.61 -19.27 -15.14
C LEU A 50 1.04 -19.08 -16.60
N PRO A 51 0.08 -18.84 -17.52
CA PRO A 51 0.39 -18.45 -18.89
C PRO A 51 1.24 -17.17 -18.95
N PRO A 52 2.17 -17.04 -19.92
CA PRO A 52 3.00 -15.83 -20.05
C PRO A 52 2.21 -14.52 -20.11
N ALA A 53 1.13 -14.48 -20.90
CA ALA A 53 0.27 -13.28 -21.01
C ALA A 53 -0.38 -12.89 -19.68
N GLN A 54 -0.79 -13.87 -18.87
CA GLN A 54 -1.36 -13.60 -17.55
C GLN A 54 -0.29 -13.08 -16.57
N LYS A 55 0.96 -13.57 -16.67
CA LYS A 55 2.10 -13.04 -15.88
C LYS A 55 2.38 -11.59 -16.22
N GLU A 56 2.37 -11.23 -17.50
CA GLU A 56 2.53 -9.83 -17.96
C GLU A 56 1.42 -8.94 -17.44
N SER A 57 0.17 -9.40 -17.50
CA SER A 57 -1.00 -8.69 -16.99
C SER A 57 -0.91 -8.44 -15.49
N LEU A 58 -0.53 -9.45 -14.69
CA LEU A 58 -0.31 -9.29 -13.24
C LEU A 58 0.87 -8.36 -12.91
N ALA A 59 1.89 -8.31 -13.77
CA ALA A 59 3.05 -7.44 -13.59
C ALA A 59 2.76 -5.97 -13.96
N TYR A 60 1.63 -5.68 -14.60
CA TYR A 60 1.25 -4.33 -15.00
C TYR A 60 0.94 -3.44 -13.78
N GLY A 61 0.25 -3.97 -12.80
CA GLY A 61 -0.21 -3.25 -11.61
C GLY A 61 0.90 -2.94 -10.60
N VAL A 62 1.81 -2.05 -10.96
CA VAL A 62 2.93 -1.64 -10.10
C VAL A 62 2.45 -0.67 -9.03
N LYS A 63 2.43 -1.12 -7.77
CA LYS A 63 1.99 -0.29 -6.63
C LYS A 63 2.98 0.82 -6.31
N VAL A 64 2.47 1.97 -5.85
CA VAL A 64 3.29 3.10 -5.42
C VAL A 64 4.02 2.78 -4.11
N PRO A 65 5.33 3.04 -4.01
CA PRO A 65 6.03 3.01 -2.73
C PRO A 65 5.77 4.29 -1.96
N PHE A 66 5.47 4.20 -0.66
CA PHE A 66 5.27 5.38 0.17
C PHE A 66 5.69 5.19 1.63
N ILE A 67 5.89 6.31 2.32
CA ILE A 67 6.07 6.36 3.76
C ILE A 67 4.81 6.95 4.37
N CYS A 68 4.27 6.26 5.35
CA CYS A 68 3.25 6.79 6.25
C CYS A 68 3.94 7.13 7.58
N THR A 69 4.08 8.40 7.86
CA THR A 69 4.71 8.90 9.09
C THR A 69 3.62 9.42 10.03
N ASN A 70 3.68 8.96 11.29
CA ASN A 70 2.87 9.52 12.35
C ASN A 70 3.77 10.28 13.32
N VAL A 71 3.37 11.48 13.68
CA VAL A 71 4.06 12.34 14.64
C VAL A 71 3.14 12.59 15.83
N LEU A 72 3.51 12.07 16.98
CA LEU A 72 2.81 12.38 18.23
C LEU A 72 3.31 13.69 18.78
N LEU A 73 2.41 14.64 18.92
CA LEU A 73 2.64 15.96 19.53
C LEU A 73 2.13 15.98 20.97
N ARG A 74 2.91 16.58 21.88
CA ARG A 74 2.53 16.79 23.30
C ARG A 74 1.30 17.69 23.44
N SER A 75 1.16 18.65 22.52
CA SER A 75 0.01 19.57 22.43
C SER A 75 -0.36 19.80 20.96
N GLY A 76 -1.64 19.83 20.69
CA GLY A 76 -2.18 20.18 19.37
C GLY A 76 -2.40 21.69 19.16
N ALA A 77 -2.10 22.53 20.14
CA ALA A 77 -2.46 23.95 20.14
C ALA A 77 -1.96 24.72 18.90
N ALA A 78 -0.68 24.57 18.55
CA ALA A 78 -0.08 25.23 17.41
C ALA A 78 -0.72 24.78 16.06
N ILE A 79 -1.02 23.51 15.93
CA ILE A 79 -1.65 22.94 14.74
C ILE A 79 -3.08 23.41 14.61
N ARG A 80 -3.86 23.35 15.70
CA ARG A 80 -5.27 23.79 15.70
C ARG A 80 -5.42 25.30 15.48
N LYS A 81 -4.43 26.09 15.90
CA LYS A 81 -4.39 27.54 15.63
C LYS A 81 -4.28 27.85 14.13
N ALA A 82 -3.72 26.95 13.32
CA ALA A 82 -3.70 27.11 11.87
C ALA A 82 -5.08 26.96 11.22
N GLY A 83 -6.07 26.38 11.94
CA GLY A 83 -7.47 26.32 11.50
C GLY A 83 -7.78 25.33 10.38
N VAL A 84 -6.80 24.53 9.96
CA VAL A 84 -6.92 23.54 8.88
C VAL A 84 -6.40 22.21 9.38
N SER A 85 -7.09 21.12 9.06
CA SER A 85 -6.74 19.75 9.51
C SER A 85 -6.06 18.90 8.45
N SER A 86 -6.04 19.34 7.19
CA SER A 86 -5.41 18.59 6.08
C SER A 86 -4.82 19.56 5.06
N TYR A 87 -3.62 19.27 4.63
CA TYR A 87 -2.81 20.08 3.71
C TYR A 87 -2.29 19.22 2.58
N GLN A 88 -2.56 19.64 1.34
CA GLN A 88 -1.83 19.16 0.16
C GLN A 88 -0.59 20.04 -0.02
N CYS A 89 0.58 19.42 -0.09
CA CYS A 89 1.87 20.10 -0.13
C CYS A 89 2.67 19.71 -1.39
N PRO A 90 2.26 20.14 -2.60
CA PRO A 90 2.95 19.79 -3.82
C PRO A 90 4.42 20.27 -3.78
N GLY A 91 5.35 19.38 -4.17
CA GLY A 91 6.78 19.68 -4.19
C GLY A 91 7.49 19.61 -2.84
N SER A 92 6.78 19.39 -1.74
CA SER A 92 7.37 19.12 -0.43
C SER A 92 7.68 17.62 -0.26
N PHE A 93 8.51 17.28 0.74
CA PHE A 93 8.81 15.86 1.04
C PHE A 93 7.53 15.08 1.32
N TYR A 94 6.69 15.54 2.23
CA TYR A 94 5.35 14.99 2.40
C TYR A 94 4.35 15.75 1.54
N SER A 95 3.74 15.04 0.61
CA SER A 95 2.70 15.59 -0.28
C SER A 95 1.36 15.78 0.42
N LEU A 96 1.12 15.04 1.50
CA LEU A 96 -0.06 15.16 2.35
C LEU A 96 0.38 15.26 3.82
N VAL A 97 -0.15 16.25 4.52
CA VAL A 97 0.02 16.43 5.96
C VAL A 97 -1.36 16.66 6.57
N ALA A 98 -1.77 15.85 7.52
CA ALA A 98 -3.08 15.94 8.13
C ALA A 98 -3.05 15.59 9.62
N THR A 99 -4.05 16.01 10.36
CA THR A 99 -4.31 15.46 11.70
C THR A 99 -4.93 14.05 11.54
N ALA A 100 -4.59 13.14 12.44
CA ALA A 100 -5.21 11.81 12.46
C ALA A 100 -6.73 11.93 12.62
N PRO A 101 -7.52 11.10 11.92
CA PRO A 101 -8.97 11.13 12.04
C PRO A 101 -9.45 10.94 13.48
N PRO A 102 -10.44 11.70 13.94
CA PRO A 102 -10.96 11.60 15.31
C PRO A 102 -11.90 10.38 15.45
N VAL A 103 -11.34 9.19 15.49
CA VAL A 103 -12.09 7.94 15.60
C VAL A 103 -11.94 7.36 17.00
N SER A 104 -13.08 7.16 17.70
CA SER A 104 -13.11 6.41 18.97
C SER A 104 -13.05 4.91 18.66
N GLN A 105 -12.06 4.21 19.24
CA GLN A 105 -11.91 2.78 19.05
C GLN A 105 -11.40 2.13 20.35
N GLY A 106 -12.14 1.16 20.87
CA GLY A 106 -11.83 0.54 22.15
C GLY A 106 -11.78 1.56 23.27
N ASN A 107 -10.66 1.66 23.97
CA ASN A 107 -10.43 2.63 25.04
C ASN A 107 -9.86 3.97 24.55
N PHE A 108 -9.55 4.08 23.26
CA PHE A 108 -9.04 5.33 22.69
C PHE A 108 -10.18 6.32 22.46
N GLN A 109 -10.00 7.54 22.96
CA GLN A 109 -10.87 8.68 22.69
C GLN A 109 -10.07 9.76 21.98
N PRO A 110 -10.60 10.38 20.91
CA PRO A 110 -9.91 11.46 20.21
C PRO A 110 -9.78 12.69 21.13
N PRO A 111 -8.74 13.51 20.89
CA PRO A 111 -8.54 14.75 21.65
C PRO A 111 -9.73 15.72 21.48
N THR A 112 -10.18 16.33 22.56
CA THR A 112 -11.32 17.26 22.58
C THR A 112 -10.94 18.69 22.92
N LYS A 113 -9.81 18.91 23.63
CA LYS A 113 -9.32 20.22 24.04
C LYS A 113 -8.23 20.70 23.10
N VAL A 114 -8.03 22.02 23.03
CA VAL A 114 -7.02 22.64 22.15
C VAL A 114 -5.62 22.17 22.49
N ASP A 115 -5.30 21.99 23.78
CA ASP A 115 -3.98 21.59 24.26
C ASP A 115 -3.80 20.09 24.37
N ASP A 116 -4.83 19.28 24.12
CA ASP A 116 -4.68 17.83 24.16
C ASP A 116 -3.61 17.36 23.15
N PRO A 117 -2.89 16.28 23.45
CA PRO A 117 -1.97 15.65 22.50
C PRO A 117 -2.64 15.39 21.15
N LEU A 118 -1.86 15.46 20.07
CA LEU A 118 -2.34 15.31 18.72
C LEU A 118 -1.43 14.41 17.91
N VAL A 119 -1.98 13.57 17.05
CA VAL A 119 -1.22 12.82 16.07
C VAL A 119 -1.35 13.49 14.71
N MET A 120 -0.20 13.83 14.11
CA MET A 120 -0.13 14.22 12.70
C MET A 120 0.10 12.96 11.86
N TRP A 121 -0.56 12.88 10.73
CA TRP A 121 -0.43 11.83 9.74
C TRP A 121 0.10 12.42 8.43
N MET A 122 1.21 11.89 7.93
CA MET A 122 1.94 12.47 6.81
C MET A 122 2.28 11.39 5.79
N ILE A 123 2.09 11.68 4.50
CA ILE A 123 2.35 10.76 3.39
C ILE A 123 3.42 11.32 2.46
N HIS A 124 4.49 10.55 2.27
CA HIS A 124 5.49 10.75 1.24
C HIS A 124 5.35 9.65 0.19
N ALA A 125 5.02 10.00 -1.05
CA ALA A 125 5.07 9.07 -2.18
C ALA A 125 6.50 9.08 -2.77
N ALA A 126 7.20 7.96 -2.65
CA ALA A 126 8.55 7.81 -3.18
C ALA A 126 8.49 7.57 -4.69
N ALA A 127 8.33 8.65 -5.44
CA ALA A 127 8.38 8.65 -6.90
C ALA A 127 9.31 9.77 -7.33
N PRO A 128 10.51 9.47 -7.87
CA PRO A 128 11.43 10.50 -8.35
C PRO A 128 10.81 11.25 -9.53
N PRO A 129 11.22 12.49 -9.79
CA PRO A 129 10.81 13.23 -10.98
C PRO A 129 11.12 12.44 -12.26
N ALA A 130 10.18 12.44 -13.20
CA ALA A 130 10.39 11.80 -14.50
C ALA A 130 11.54 12.48 -15.26
N SER A 131 12.39 11.68 -15.88
CA SER A 131 13.39 12.12 -16.85
C SER A 131 13.18 11.34 -18.16
N GLY A 132 12.77 12.05 -19.21
CA GLY A 132 12.43 11.42 -20.50
C GLY A 132 11.06 10.70 -20.49
N ASP A 133 10.97 9.57 -21.19
CA ASP A 133 9.72 8.85 -21.47
C ASP A 133 9.37 7.78 -20.41
N GLN A 134 9.78 7.98 -19.16
CA GLN A 134 9.51 7.03 -18.08
C GLN A 134 8.02 7.02 -17.72
N SER A 135 7.44 5.83 -17.65
CA SER A 135 6.09 5.66 -17.12
C SER A 135 6.04 5.86 -15.60
N SER A 136 4.86 6.18 -15.07
CA SER A 136 4.66 6.24 -13.60
C SER A 136 5.04 4.92 -12.92
N ARG A 137 4.83 3.78 -13.57
CA ARG A 137 5.22 2.46 -13.06
C ARG A 137 6.74 2.31 -12.95
N ASP A 138 7.51 2.87 -13.89
CA ASP A 138 8.97 2.86 -13.82
C ASP A 138 9.47 3.76 -12.68
N LEU A 139 8.83 4.92 -12.48
CA LEU A 139 9.13 5.81 -11.37
C LEU A 139 8.81 5.14 -10.02
N TYR A 140 7.74 4.36 -9.92
CA TYR A 140 7.43 3.59 -8.71
C TYR A 140 8.45 2.48 -8.42
N ARG A 141 8.98 1.82 -9.47
CA ARG A 141 10.08 0.84 -9.30
C ARG A 141 11.35 1.51 -8.79
N LEU A 142 11.71 2.66 -9.36
CA LEU A 142 12.85 3.47 -8.89
C LEU A 142 12.61 3.99 -7.46
N GLY A 143 11.43 4.46 -7.17
CA GLY A 143 11.03 4.95 -5.86
C GLY A 143 11.16 3.90 -4.75
N ARG A 144 10.94 2.61 -5.05
CA ARG A 144 11.18 1.53 -4.06
C ARG A 144 12.64 1.47 -3.63
N HIS A 145 13.57 1.60 -4.56
CA HIS A 145 14.99 1.62 -4.23
C HIS A 145 15.32 2.83 -3.37
N GLN A 146 14.82 4.00 -3.74
CA GLN A 146 14.97 5.23 -2.95
C GLN A 146 14.38 5.06 -1.54
N LEU A 147 13.16 4.53 -1.44
CA LEU A 147 12.49 4.26 -0.16
C LEU A 147 13.33 3.38 0.78
N LEU A 148 13.96 2.33 0.22
CA LEU A 148 14.76 1.38 0.99
C LEU A 148 16.12 1.96 1.42
N SER A 149 16.65 2.94 0.68
CA SER A 149 17.93 3.57 0.98
C SER A 149 17.85 4.72 1.99
N MET A 150 16.65 5.26 2.26
CA MET A 150 16.47 6.30 3.27
C MET A 150 16.76 5.77 4.67
N SER A 151 17.50 6.49 5.47
CA SER A 151 17.64 6.23 6.91
C SER A 151 16.41 6.75 7.68
N PHE A 152 16.27 6.35 8.95
CA PHE A 152 15.25 6.95 9.81
C PHE A 152 15.57 8.42 10.09
N GLU A 153 16.82 8.74 10.27
CA GLU A 153 17.32 10.09 10.50
C GLU A 153 16.98 11.05 9.34
N ASP A 154 17.08 10.59 8.09
CA ASP A 154 16.65 11.38 6.91
C ASP A 154 15.16 11.69 6.95
N ILE A 155 14.34 10.68 7.30
CA ILE A 155 12.89 10.82 7.41
C ILE A 155 12.51 11.75 8.56
N GLU A 156 13.15 11.59 9.72
CA GLU A 156 12.96 12.44 10.90
C GLU A 156 13.30 13.89 10.57
N ALA A 157 14.48 14.16 10.00
CA ALA A 157 14.92 15.49 9.63
C ALA A 157 13.95 16.17 8.65
N ALA A 158 13.49 15.46 7.63
CA ALA A 158 12.48 15.95 6.68
C ALA A 158 11.14 16.24 7.36
N THR A 159 10.72 15.37 8.30
CA THR A 159 9.48 15.54 9.07
C THR A 159 9.53 16.81 9.92
N LEU A 160 10.58 16.96 10.73
CA LEU A 160 10.72 18.11 11.63
C LEU A 160 10.86 19.41 10.85
N SER A 161 11.64 19.40 9.76
CA SER A 161 11.80 20.56 8.87
C SER A 161 10.48 21.00 8.26
N GLN A 162 9.69 20.07 7.70
CA GLN A 162 8.43 20.41 7.07
C GLN A 162 7.38 20.91 8.08
N LEU A 163 7.24 20.28 9.25
CA LEU A 163 6.33 20.72 10.30
C LEU A 163 6.73 22.11 10.85
N SER A 164 8.02 22.35 11.04
CA SER A 164 8.53 23.66 11.49
C SER A 164 8.23 24.76 10.47
N GLY A 165 8.43 24.47 9.17
CA GLY A 165 8.08 25.41 8.10
C GLY A 165 6.57 25.71 8.03
N MET A 166 5.73 24.70 8.23
CA MET A 166 4.28 24.86 8.16
C MET A 166 3.68 25.56 9.38
N PHE A 167 4.16 25.24 10.58
CA PHE A 167 3.49 25.62 11.83
C PHE A 167 4.33 26.49 12.77
N GLY A 168 5.58 26.81 12.42
CA GLY A 168 6.43 27.68 13.24
C GLY A 168 5.79 29.05 13.53
N ALA A 169 5.12 29.64 12.55
CA ALA A 169 4.41 30.92 12.72
C ALA A 169 3.20 30.84 13.68
N THR A 170 2.66 29.66 13.93
CA THR A 170 1.57 29.43 14.90
C THR A 170 2.09 29.07 16.29
N GLY A 171 3.41 28.95 16.45
CA GLY A 171 4.06 28.66 17.73
C GLY A 171 4.55 27.22 17.89
N PHE A 172 4.55 26.42 16.83
CA PHE A 172 5.11 25.07 16.87
C PHE A 172 6.64 25.13 17.01
N ASN A 173 7.18 24.32 17.92
CA ASN A 173 8.60 24.09 18.12
C ASN A 173 8.87 22.57 18.14
N ALA A 174 9.62 22.06 17.16
CA ALA A 174 9.89 20.65 17.02
C ALA A 174 10.58 20.04 18.24
N GLU A 175 11.49 20.76 18.92
CA GLU A 175 12.24 20.25 20.07
C GLU A 175 11.37 20.02 21.29
N THR A 176 10.35 20.85 21.50
CA THR A 176 9.49 20.80 22.69
C THR A 176 8.17 20.08 22.44
N ASP A 177 7.64 20.15 21.22
CA ASP A 177 6.28 19.72 20.92
C ASP A 177 6.22 18.28 20.40
N VAL A 178 7.29 17.76 19.79
CA VAL A 178 7.34 16.38 19.29
C VAL A 178 7.66 15.42 20.41
N GLU A 179 6.79 14.43 20.62
CA GLU A 179 6.97 13.34 21.59
C GLU A 179 7.59 12.11 20.94
N ALA A 180 7.07 11.72 19.75
CA ALA A 180 7.51 10.53 19.05
C ALA A 180 7.21 10.62 17.54
N ILE A 181 8.01 9.91 16.75
CA ILE A 181 7.84 9.74 15.32
C ILE A 181 7.87 8.25 14.99
N THR A 182 6.92 7.80 14.19
CA THR A 182 6.97 6.47 13.56
C THR A 182 6.94 6.62 12.04
N ALA A 183 7.79 5.89 11.34
CA ALA A 183 7.86 5.88 9.88
C ALA A 183 7.59 4.46 9.36
N ASN A 184 6.44 4.28 8.73
CA ASN A 184 6.04 3.00 8.14
C ASN A 184 6.32 3.04 6.64
N ARG A 185 7.28 2.24 6.18
CA ARG A 185 7.65 2.13 4.78
C ARG A 185 6.82 1.05 4.10
N TRP A 186 6.09 1.43 3.06
CA TRP A 186 5.27 0.55 2.24
C TRP A 186 5.88 0.48 0.85
N ALA A 187 6.66 -0.56 0.58
CA ALA A 187 7.29 -0.76 -0.74
C ALA A 187 6.25 -1.03 -1.85
N HIS A 188 5.09 -1.53 -1.48
CA HIS A 188 3.95 -1.85 -2.34
C HIS A 188 2.69 -1.33 -1.65
N GLY A 189 2.33 -0.07 -1.93
CA GLY A 189 1.22 0.62 -1.28
C GLY A 189 -0.16 0.19 -1.76
N TYR A 190 -0.96 1.12 -2.25
CA TYR A 190 -2.31 0.84 -2.75
C TYR A 190 -2.29 0.02 -4.04
N ALA A 191 -3.42 -0.62 -4.37
CA ALA A 191 -3.64 -1.19 -5.69
C ALA A 191 -3.40 -0.13 -6.77
N TYR A 192 -2.85 -0.54 -7.92
CA TYR A 192 -2.66 0.36 -9.04
C TYR A 192 -4.02 0.70 -9.63
N GLU A 193 -4.38 1.97 -9.62
CA GLU A 193 -5.54 2.51 -10.33
C GLU A 193 -5.06 3.10 -11.65
N TYR A 194 -5.81 2.87 -12.71
CA TYR A 194 -5.45 3.39 -14.02
C TYR A 194 -5.56 4.90 -14.08
N MET A 195 -4.61 5.51 -14.75
CA MET A 195 -4.55 6.96 -14.96
C MET A 195 -4.69 7.26 -16.45
N GLU A 196 -5.78 7.89 -16.85
CA GLU A 196 -6.11 8.22 -18.24
C GLU A 196 -5.01 8.98 -19.01
N LEU A 197 -4.14 9.69 -18.28
CA LEU A 197 -3.00 10.41 -18.89
C LEU A 197 -1.83 9.49 -19.27
N HIS A 198 -1.77 8.28 -18.73
CA HIS A 198 -0.60 7.40 -18.85
C HIS A 198 -0.93 5.97 -19.25
N ASP A 199 -2.14 5.53 -18.99
CA ASP A 199 -2.59 4.19 -19.30
C ASP A 199 -3.50 4.18 -20.53
N PRO A 200 -3.42 3.15 -21.37
CA PRO A 200 -4.37 2.97 -22.48
C PRO A 200 -5.80 2.76 -21.94
N VAL A 201 -6.76 3.05 -22.79
CA VAL A 201 -8.15 2.63 -22.58
C VAL A 201 -8.29 1.23 -23.18
N TRP A 202 -8.60 0.24 -22.39
CA TRP A 202 -8.83 -1.13 -22.85
C TRP A 202 -10.32 -1.38 -23.09
N PRO A 203 -10.67 -2.24 -24.06
CA PRO A 203 -12.01 -2.80 -24.15
C PRO A 203 -12.35 -3.57 -22.86
N GLU A 204 -13.65 -3.75 -22.60
CA GLU A 204 -14.14 -4.55 -21.48
C GLU A 204 -13.60 -5.99 -21.57
N GLY A 205 -13.07 -6.51 -20.46
CA GLY A 205 -12.47 -7.83 -20.37
C GLY A 205 -11.01 -7.92 -20.81
N GLU A 206 -10.41 -6.84 -21.34
CA GLU A 206 -9.04 -6.82 -21.87
C GLU A 206 -8.05 -6.04 -20.98
N ALA A 207 -8.54 -5.38 -19.94
CA ALA A 207 -7.66 -4.64 -19.04
C ALA A 207 -6.71 -5.59 -18.27
N PRO A 208 -5.48 -5.17 -17.98
CA PRO A 208 -4.49 -6.05 -17.31
C PRO A 208 -4.98 -6.67 -16.01
N HIS A 209 -5.77 -5.97 -15.19
CA HIS A 209 -6.32 -6.53 -13.96
C HIS A 209 -7.36 -7.63 -14.25
N GLU A 210 -8.14 -7.51 -15.32
CA GLU A 210 -9.15 -8.51 -15.73
C GLU A 210 -8.48 -9.76 -16.29
N LEU A 211 -7.51 -9.60 -17.19
CA LEU A 211 -6.73 -10.73 -17.71
C LEU A 211 -5.89 -11.40 -16.61
N GLY A 212 -5.31 -10.60 -15.72
CA GLY A 212 -4.47 -11.08 -14.62
C GLY A 212 -5.24 -11.89 -13.56
N ARG A 213 -6.51 -11.57 -13.33
CA ARG A 213 -7.36 -12.25 -12.31
C ARG A 213 -7.99 -13.56 -12.76
N ALA A 214 -7.81 -13.94 -14.03
CA ALA A 214 -8.40 -15.17 -14.55
C ALA A 214 -8.01 -16.38 -13.69
N PRO A 215 -8.94 -17.30 -13.39
CA PRO A 215 -8.64 -18.48 -12.57
C PRO A 215 -7.66 -19.42 -13.29
N ILE A 216 -6.83 -20.13 -12.52
CA ILE A 216 -5.86 -21.08 -13.00
C ILE A 216 -6.28 -22.47 -12.49
N GLY A 217 -7.06 -23.18 -13.27
CA GLY A 217 -7.63 -24.44 -12.83
C GLY A 217 -8.48 -24.31 -11.56
N ARG A 218 -7.96 -24.76 -10.42
CA ARG A 218 -8.64 -24.70 -9.11
C ARG A 218 -8.10 -23.59 -8.20
N ILE A 219 -7.38 -22.65 -8.76
CA ILE A 219 -6.80 -21.50 -8.06
C ILE A 219 -7.47 -20.24 -8.57
N SER A 220 -8.10 -19.48 -7.69
CA SER A 220 -8.65 -18.14 -7.96
C SER A 220 -7.77 -17.08 -7.33
N ILE A 221 -7.78 -15.87 -7.91
CA ILE A 221 -6.98 -14.73 -7.45
C ILE A 221 -7.94 -13.64 -6.97
N ALA A 222 -7.78 -13.18 -5.73
CA ALA A 222 -8.64 -12.15 -5.14
C ALA A 222 -7.81 -11.17 -4.32
N ASN A 223 -8.03 -9.91 -4.55
CA ASN A 223 -7.77 -8.76 -3.68
C ASN A 223 -8.10 -7.48 -4.46
N SER A 224 -7.90 -6.30 -3.89
CA SER A 224 -8.17 -5.02 -4.57
C SER A 224 -7.35 -4.81 -5.86
N ASP A 225 -6.18 -5.46 -6.02
CA ASP A 225 -5.39 -5.39 -7.27
C ASP A 225 -6.17 -5.97 -8.45
N THR A 226 -7.01 -6.98 -8.21
CA THR A 226 -7.81 -7.64 -9.26
C THR A 226 -9.00 -6.82 -9.74
N GLU A 227 -9.27 -5.70 -9.09
CA GLU A 227 -10.30 -4.73 -9.46
C GLU A 227 -9.68 -3.39 -9.88
N ALA A 228 -8.34 -3.27 -9.89
CA ALA A 228 -7.60 -2.03 -10.15
C ALA A 228 -8.15 -0.84 -9.35
N HIS A 229 -8.59 -1.07 -8.11
CA HIS A 229 -9.24 -0.07 -7.27
C HIS A 229 -8.88 -0.27 -5.79
N ALA A 230 -8.25 0.73 -5.17
CA ALA A 230 -7.56 0.63 -3.89
C ALA A 230 -8.48 0.78 -2.66
N TYR A 231 -9.65 0.16 -2.66
CA TYR A 231 -10.66 0.30 -1.60
C TYR A 231 -11.14 -1.05 -1.06
N VAL A 232 -11.68 -1.04 0.15
CA VAL A 232 -12.17 -2.23 0.84
C VAL A 232 -13.33 -2.90 0.08
N GLN A 233 -14.26 -2.13 -0.48
CA GLN A 233 -15.36 -2.67 -1.28
C GLN A 233 -14.86 -3.47 -2.47
N SER A 234 -13.82 -3.00 -3.16
CA SER A 234 -13.22 -3.73 -4.29
C SER A 234 -12.61 -5.06 -3.87
N ALA A 235 -12.01 -5.11 -2.68
CA ALA A 235 -11.50 -6.36 -2.11
C ALA A 235 -12.64 -7.33 -1.76
N ILE A 236 -13.79 -6.82 -1.32
CA ILE A 236 -15.00 -7.63 -1.05
C ILE A 236 -15.57 -8.17 -2.37
N ASP A 237 -15.71 -7.34 -3.39
CA ASP A 237 -16.20 -7.75 -4.70
C ASP A 237 -15.29 -8.80 -5.34
N ALA A 238 -13.96 -8.60 -5.25
CA ALA A 238 -12.96 -9.59 -5.66
C ALA A 238 -13.10 -10.92 -4.92
N ALA A 239 -13.38 -10.90 -3.62
CA ALA A 239 -13.59 -12.11 -2.83
C ALA A 239 -14.87 -12.85 -3.25
N ILE A 240 -15.97 -12.12 -3.47
CA ILE A 240 -17.24 -12.70 -3.94
C ILE A 240 -17.03 -13.35 -5.31
N ARG A 241 -16.39 -12.66 -6.26
CA ARG A 241 -16.06 -13.21 -7.57
C ARG A 241 -15.22 -14.48 -7.45
N ALA A 242 -14.12 -14.45 -6.69
CA ALA A 242 -13.23 -15.59 -6.54
C ALA A 242 -13.91 -16.82 -5.90
N VAL A 243 -14.84 -16.62 -4.97
CA VAL A 243 -15.64 -17.71 -4.41
C VAL A 243 -16.59 -18.30 -5.47
N ASN A 244 -17.25 -17.46 -6.28
CA ASN A 244 -18.14 -17.92 -7.33
C ASN A 244 -17.40 -18.69 -8.44
N GLU A 245 -16.14 -18.37 -8.72
CA GLU A 245 -15.29 -19.09 -9.69
C GLU A 245 -14.98 -20.52 -9.26
N ILE A 246 -15.02 -20.81 -7.97
CA ILE A 246 -14.62 -22.12 -7.41
C ILE A 246 -15.77 -22.95 -6.85
N LEU A 247 -16.99 -22.43 -6.81
CA LEU A 247 -18.18 -23.19 -6.45
C LEU A 247 -18.66 -24.03 -7.63
#